data_e955af06dd00429b39722e2c1ab4b91a
#
_entry.id   e955af06dd00429b39722e2c1ab4b91a
#
_cell.length_a   1.000
_cell.length_b   1.000
_cell.length_c   1.000
_cell.angle_alpha   90.00
_cell.angle_beta   90.00
_cell.angle_gamma   90.00
#
_symmetry.space_group_name_H-M   'P 1'
#
loop_
_entity.id
_entity.type
_entity.pdbx_description
1 polymer ?
#
loop_
_entity_poly.entity_id
_entity_poly.type
_entity_poly.pdbx_seq_one_letter_code
_entity_poly.pdbx_strand_id
1 'polypeptide(L)'
;MALRLESEYTSLTIKEDTGDIEVSDSFTFGKIDIDLSTGDTEIYADVTDELKIIGSTGDVKIEDISCASLDVKISTGDVEISGVSCLGDASVKLSTGDVSITDMTCNNLNSNGGTGMINMTNVIANGKFTIERSTGDVKFKKCDAAEIYVKTDTGDVTGTLLSEKIFIASTSTGKVRVPETITGGKCKITTSTGDIKISIEQ
;
A
#
# COMPACT_ATOMS: atom_id res chain seq x y z
N MET A 1 -17.12 -1.63 36.54
CA MET A 1 -16.21 -2.40 35.64
C MET A 1 -17.10 -3.00 34.58
N ALA A 2 -17.15 -2.38 33.39
CA ALA A 2 -17.92 -2.92 32.28
C ALA A 2 -17.02 -3.94 31.57
N LEU A 3 -17.42 -5.19 31.56
CA LEU A 3 -16.79 -6.23 30.75
C LEU A 3 -17.25 -5.97 29.31
N ARG A 4 -16.36 -5.46 28.45
CA ARG A 4 -16.59 -5.44 27.00
C ARG A 4 -16.29 -6.87 26.53
N LEU A 5 -17.30 -7.61 26.16
CA LEU A 5 -17.13 -8.88 25.44
C LEU A 5 -16.74 -8.49 24.03
N GLU A 6 -15.46 -8.58 23.72
CA GLU A 6 -14.98 -8.52 22.33
C GLU A 6 -15.42 -9.81 21.64
N SER A 7 -16.16 -9.69 20.57
CA SER A 7 -16.58 -10.87 19.80
C SER A 7 -15.48 -11.26 18.84
N GLU A 8 -14.71 -12.29 19.20
CA GLU A 8 -13.69 -12.88 18.35
C GLU A 8 -14.30 -13.99 17.48
N TYR A 9 -14.03 -13.91 16.18
CA TYR A 9 -14.46 -14.92 15.22
C TYR A 9 -13.27 -15.54 14.50
N THR A 10 -13.34 -16.83 14.23
CA THR A 10 -12.25 -17.54 13.53
C THR A 10 -12.07 -17.03 12.10
N SER A 11 -13.15 -16.76 11.39
CA SER A 11 -13.08 -16.25 10.02
C SER A 11 -14.39 -15.60 9.58
N LEU A 12 -14.25 -14.64 8.67
CA LEU A 12 -15.33 -14.06 7.88
C LEU A 12 -15.04 -14.33 6.40
N THR A 13 -16.00 -14.93 5.70
CA THR A 13 -15.90 -15.13 4.25
C THR A 13 -17.16 -14.57 3.60
N ILE A 14 -16.99 -13.61 2.70
CA ILE A 14 -18.07 -12.96 1.95
C ILE A 14 -17.82 -13.17 0.46
N LYS A 15 -18.85 -13.60 -0.28
CA LYS A 15 -18.85 -13.69 -1.73
C LYS A 15 -20.13 -13.09 -2.24
N GLU A 16 -20.02 -11.95 -2.90
CA GLU A 16 -21.15 -11.20 -3.41
C GLU A 16 -20.90 -10.68 -4.84
N ASP A 17 -21.96 -10.63 -5.62
CA ASP A 17 -21.87 -10.07 -6.97
C ASP A 17 -22.05 -8.55 -6.95
N THR A 18 -22.92 -8.03 -6.07
CA THR A 18 -23.21 -6.58 -6.03
C THR A 18 -23.66 -6.16 -4.64
N GLY A 19 -23.10 -5.09 -4.13
CA GLY A 19 -23.46 -4.48 -2.84
C GLY A 19 -22.23 -3.99 -2.10
N ASP A 20 -22.41 -3.14 -1.13
CA ASP A 20 -21.33 -2.60 -0.32
C ASP A 20 -21.13 -3.47 0.92
N ILE A 21 -19.87 -3.58 1.35
CA ILE A 21 -19.48 -4.37 2.51
C ILE A 21 -18.82 -3.45 3.51
N GLU A 22 -19.34 -3.40 4.72
CA GLU A 22 -18.73 -2.72 5.86
C GLU A 22 -18.48 -3.73 6.99
N VAL A 23 -17.25 -3.82 7.47
CA VAL A 23 -16.87 -4.65 8.61
C VAL A 23 -16.45 -3.76 9.77
N SER A 24 -17.30 -3.66 10.77
CA SER A 24 -17.16 -2.76 11.92
C SER A 24 -16.00 -3.13 12.85
N ASP A 25 -15.45 -2.13 13.52
CA ASP A 25 -14.42 -2.21 14.58
C ASP A 25 -14.88 -2.97 15.85
N SER A 26 -16.16 -3.27 15.96
CA SER A 26 -16.72 -4.00 17.10
C SER A 26 -16.33 -5.49 17.14
N PHE A 27 -15.67 -5.97 16.09
CA PHE A 27 -15.31 -7.39 15.91
C PHE A 27 -13.81 -7.56 15.67
N THR A 28 -13.33 -8.75 16.03
CA THR A 28 -11.98 -9.22 15.67
C THR A 28 -12.12 -10.57 14.96
N PHE A 29 -11.40 -10.73 13.88
CA PHE A 29 -11.42 -11.97 13.09
C PHE A 29 -10.05 -12.61 13.04
N GLY A 30 -9.99 -13.95 13.00
CA GLY A 30 -8.78 -14.65 12.63
C GLY A 30 -8.42 -14.36 11.19
N LYS A 31 -9.37 -14.54 10.27
CA LYS A 31 -9.20 -14.29 8.83
C LYS A 31 -10.43 -13.59 8.26
N ILE A 32 -10.19 -12.65 7.32
CA ILE A 32 -11.23 -12.07 6.46
C ILE A 32 -10.89 -12.37 5.00
N ASP A 33 -11.84 -12.95 4.25
CA ASP A 33 -11.72 -13.25 2.82
C ASP A 33 -12.97 -12.73 2.10
N ILE A 34 -12.82 -11.64 1.35
CA ILE A 34 -13.90 -10.96 0.62
C ILE A 34 -13.64 -11.10 -0.88
N ASP A 35 -14.67 -11.53 -1.61
CA ASP A 35 -14.70 -11.60 -3.07
C ASP A 35 -15.97 -10.89 -3.55
N LEU A 36 -15.81 -9.65 -4.06
CA LEU A 36 -16.90 -8.75 -4.45
C LEU A 36 -16.77 -8.32 -5.90
N SER A 37 -17.79 -8.60 -6.74
CA SER A 37 -17.71 -8.17 -8.13
C SER A 37 -17.93 -6.68 -8.32
N THR A 38 -18.93 -6.09 -7.64
CA THR A 38 -19.23 -4.65 -7.77
C THR A 38 -19.74 -4.09 -6.45
N GLY A 39 -19.11 -3.05 -5.96
CA GLY A 39 -19.46 -2.34 -4.72
C GLY A 39 -18.21 -1.99 -3.91
N ASP A 40 -18.40 -1.18 -2.91
CA ASP A 40 -17.32 -0.69 -2.07
C ASP A 40 -17.10 -1.62 -0.86
N THR A 41 -15.87 -1.65 -0.37
CA THR A 41 -15.49 -2.46 0.79
C THR A 41 -14.80 -1.59 1.83
N GLU A 42 -15.37 -1.52 3.02
CA GLU A 42 -14.81 -0.78 4.15
C GLU A 42 -14.49 -1.73 5.32
N ILE A 43 -13.25 -1.72 5.80
CA ILE A 43 -12.76 -2.60 6.87
C ILE A 43 -12.21 -1.76 8.02
N TYR A 44 -12.81 -1.93 9.19
CA TYR A 44 -12.43 -1.32 10.46
C TYR A 44 -12.11 -2.36 11.55
N ALA A 45 -12.22 -3.64 11.23
CA ALA A 45 -12.03 -4.75 12.17
C ALA A 45 -10.59 -5.23 12.18
N ASP A 46 -10.03 -5.52 13.36
CA ASP A 46 -8.75 -6.19 13.51
C ASP A 46 -8.79 -7.62 12.95
N VAL A 47 -7.68 -8.06 12.34
CA VAL A 47 -7.53 -9.38 11.75
C VAL A 47 -6.23 -10.02 12.24
N THR A 48 -6.31 -11.07 13.05
CA THR A 48 -5.11 -11.67 13.66
C THR A 48 -4.21 -12.41 12.67
N ASP A 49 -4.76 -12.88 11.53
CA ASP A 49 -4.02 -13.58 10.48
C ASP A 49 -4.06 -12.78 9.15
N GLU A 50 -4.88 -13.20 8.20
CA GLU A 50 -4.91 -12.67 6.83
C GLU A 50 -6.17 -11.84 6.57
N LEU A 51 -5.98 -10.59 6.10
CA LEU A 51 -7.02 -9.82 5.43
C LEU A 51 -6.82 -9.91 3.92
N LYS A 52 -7.80 -10.50 3.22
CA LYS A 52 -7.78 -10.65 1.78
C LYS A 52 -9.05 -10.09 1.16
N ILE A 53 -8.88 -9.20 0.18
CA ILE A 53 -9.97 -8.57 -0.57
C ILE A 53 -9.68 -8.72 -2.06
N ILE A 54 -10.64 -9.30 -2.77
CA ILE A 54 -10.62 -9.40 -4.24
C ILE A 54 -11.88 -8.70 -4.76
N GLY A 55 -11.71 -7.75 -5.69
CA GLY A 55 -12.82 -7.03 -6.29
C GLY A 55 -12.60 -6.75 -7.78
N SER A 56 -13.71 -6.56 -8.50
CA SER A 56 -13.64 -6.12 -9.88
C SER A 56 -13.85 -4.63 -10.03
N THR A 57 -14.89 -4.08 -9.40
CA THR A 57 -15.20 -2.63 -9.48
C THR A 57 -15.72 -2.13 -8.13
N GLY A 58 -15.13 -1.09 -7.63
CA GLY A 58 -15.48 -0.44 -6.37
C GLY A 58 -14.24 -0.03 -5.59
N ASP A 59 -14.41 0.83 -4.62
CA ASP A 59 -13.35 1.35 -3.80
C ASP A 59 -13.12 0.46 -2.57
N VAL A 60 -11.87 0.43 -2.10
CA VAL A 60 -11.51 -0.29 -0.87
C VAL A 60 -10.94 0.68 0.13
N LYS A 61 -11.54 0.73 1.29
CA LYS A 61 -11.05 1.49 2.44
C LYS A 61 -10.72 0.55 3.60
N ILE A 62 -9.51 0.69 4.15
CA ILE A 62 -9.03 -0.06 5.31
C ILE A 62 -8.47 0.95 6.31
N GLU A 63 -9.04 1.00 7.50
CA GLU A 63 -8.71 2.06 8.45
C GLU A 63 -8.55 1.52 9.88
N ASP A 64 -7.46 1.96 10.54
CA ASP A 64 -7.15 1.75 11.96
C ASP A 64 -7.20 0.28 12.41
N ILE A 65 -6.58 -0.62 11.65
CA ILE A 65 -6.55 -2.05 11.92
C ILE A 65 -5.15 -2.61 12.14
N SER A 66 -5.09 -3.77 12.80
CA SER A 66 -3.92 -4.65 12.81
C SER A 66 -4.20 -5.95 12.05
N CYS A 67 -3.17 -6.46 11.35
CA CYS A 67 -3.24 -7.75 10.65
C CYS A 67 -1.86 -8.43 10.58
N ALA A 68 -1.85 -9.77 10.40
CA ALA A 68 -0.60 -10.46 10.14
C ALA A 68 -0.17 -10.35 8.67
N SER A 69 -1.12 -10.34 7.72
CA SER A 69 -0.86 -10.09 6.31
C SER A 69 -2.04 -9.41 5.62
N LEU A 70 -1.75 -8.63 4.57
CA LEU A 70 -2.73 -7.88 3.80
C LEU A 70 -2.58 -8.19 2.31
N ASP A 71 -3.65 -8.65 1.65
CA ASP A 71 -3.69 -8.84 0.19
C ASP A 71 -4.96 -8.22 -0.40
N VAL A 72 -4.80 -7.09 -1.10
CA VAL A 72 -5.87 -6.38 -1.80
C VAL A 72 -5.65 -6.48 -3.30
N LYS A 73 -6.66 -6.95 -4.02
CA LYS A 73 -6.62 -7.07 -5.49
C LYS A 73 -7.91 -6.55 -6.10
N ILE A 74 -7.83 -5.40 -6.76
CA ILE A 74 -8.97 -4.72 -7.40
C ILE A 74 -8.64 -4.47 -8.87
N SER A 75 -9.64 -4.58 -9.74
CA SER A 75 -9.44 -4.24 -11.16
C SER A 75 -9.66 -2.74 -11.41
N THR A 76 -10.74 -2.16 -10.88
CA THR A 76 -11.07 -0.73 -11.08
C THR A 76 -11.66 -0.14 -9.80
N GLY A 77 -11.16 0.98 -9.35
CA GLY A 77 -11.54 1.69 -8.13
C GLY A 77 -10.32 2.21 -7.40
N ASP A 78 -10.49 2.91 -6.32
CA ASP A 78 -9.40 3.44 -5.52
C ASP A 78 -9.16 2.57 -4.27
N VAL A 79 -7.93 2.54 -3.79
CA VAL A 79 -7.57 1.83 -2.55
C VAL A 79 -7.01 2.82 -1.55
N GLU A 80 -7.69 2.97 -0.43
CA GLU A 80 -7.27 3.79 0.70
C GLU A 80 -6.93 2.91 1.91
N ILE A 81 -5.70 3.03 2.42
CA ILE A 81 -5.21 2.30 3.58
C ILE A 81 -4.65 3.32 4.57
N SER A 82 -5.20 3.37 5.78
CA SER A 82 -4.76 4.33 6.80
C SER A 82 -4.71 3.69 8.20
N GLY A 83 -3.68 4.08 8.99
CA GLY A 83 -3.56 3.60 10.38
C GLY A 83 -3.33 2.08 10.51
N VAL A 84 -2.70 1.42 9.53
CA VAL A 84 -2.61 -0.05 9.49
C VAL A 84 -1.27 -0.56 10.03
N SER A 85 -1.34 -1.47 11.00
CA SER A 85 -0.19 -2.22 11.50
C SER A 85 -0.21 -3.65 10.95
N CYS A 86 0.58 -3.92 9.90
CA CYS A 86 0.74 -5.23 9.29
C CYS A 86 2.04 -5.88 9.78
N LEU A 87 1.96 -7.00 10.51
CA LEU A 87 3.15 -7.68 11.04
C LEU A 87 4.00 -8.33 9.94
N GLY A 88 3.37 -8.79 8.88
CA GLY A 88 4.01 -9.43 7.73
C GLY A 88 3.98 -8.57 6.48
N ASP A 89 3.70 -9.19 5.36
CA ASP A 89 3.74 -8.55 4.06
C ASP A 89 2.37 -7.95 3.69
N ALA A 90 2.42 -6.78 3.05
CA ALA A 90 1.25 -6.12 2.46
C ALA A 90 1.37 -6.10 0.92
N SER A 91 0.30 -6.50 0.25
CA SER A 91 0.19 -6.54 -1.22
C SER A 91 -1.03 -5.78 -1.67
N VAL A 92 -0.84 -4.81 -2.58
CA VAL A 92 -1.92 -4.05 -3.21
C VAL A 92 -1.77 -4.13 -4.72
N LYS A 93 -2.72 -4.79 -5.39
CA LYS A 93 -2.76 -4.91 -6.85
C LYS A 93 -3.98 -4.21 -7.39
N LEU A 94 -3.75 -3.19 -8.22
CA LEU A 94 -4.81 -2.34 -8.78
C LEU A 94 -4.57 -2.10 -10.26
N SER A 95 -5.49 -2.55 -11.15
CA SER A 95 -5.28 -2.34 -12.58
C SER A 95 -5.54 -0.89 -12.98
N THR A 96 -6.60 -0.26 -12.47
CA THR A 96 -6.94 1.14 -12.77
C THR A 96 -7.51 1.81 -11.53
N GLY A 97 -6.90 2.90 -11.10
CA GLY A 97 -7.28 3.70 -9.93
C GLY A 97 -6.08 4.09 -9.09
N ASP A 98 -6.29 4.92 -8.12
CA ASP A 98 -5.26 5.47 -7.25
C ASP A 98 -5.09 4.61 -5.99
N VAL A 99 -3.87 4.58 -5.45
CA VAL A 99 -3.56 3.96 -4.17
C VAL A 99 -3.07 5.02 -3.21
N SER A 100 -3.74 5.18 -2.10
CA SER A 100 -3.33 6.05 -0.99
C SER A 100 -3.03 5.22 0.25
N ILE A 101 -1.80 5.31 0.76
CA ILE A 101 -1.39 4.61 1.97
C ILE A 101 -0.84 5.63 2.97
N THR A 102 -1.46 5.70 4.14
CA THR A 102 -1.08 6.65 5.19
C THR A 102 -0.91 5.95 6.53
N ASP A 103 0.15 6.31 7.26
CA ASP A 103 0.41 5.79 8.63
C ASP A 103 0.39 4.26 8.70
N MET A 104 1.20 3.61 7.83
CA MET A 104 1.26 2.16 7.77
C MET A 104 2.64 1.62 8.14
N THR A 105 2.65 0.51 8.88
CA THR A 105 3.86 -0.29 9.12
C THR A 105 3.68 -1.70 8.57
N CYS A 106 4.73 -2.28 7.95
CA CYS A 106 4.71 -3.66 7.45
C CYS A 106 6.12 -4.26 7.38
N ASN A 107 6.20 -5.55 7.06
CA ASN A 107 7.48 -6.17 6.76
C ASN A 107 7.92 -5.83 5.32
N ASN A 108 7.15 -6.20 4.31
CA ASN A 108 7.35 -5.76 2.93
C ASN A 108 6.06 -5.16 2.37
N LEU A 109 6.19 -4.13 1.52
CA LEU A 109 5.08 -3.58 0.76
C LEU A 109 5.28 -3.84 -0.73
N ASN A 110 4.32 -4.50 -1.34
CA ASN A 110 4.27 -4.74 -2.77
C ASN A 110 3.04 -4.05 -3.37
N SER A 111 3.25 -3.03 -4.21
CA SER A 111 2.16 -2.36 -4.91
C SER A 111 2.38 -2.41 -6.41
N ASN A 112 1.50 -3.15 -7.10
CA ASN A 112 1.56 -3.39 -8.54
C ASN A 112 0.29 -2.87 -9.22
N GLY A 113 0.45 -2.20 -10.37
CA GLY A 113 -0.72 -1.77 -11.10
C GLY A 113 -0.48 -1.22 -12.50
N GLY A 114 -1.56 -0.97 -13.21
CA GLY A 114 -1.58 -0.42 -14.55
C GLY A 114 -1.57 1.11 -14.54
N THR A 115 -2.71 1.71 -14.29
CA THR A 115 -2.90 3.18 -14.39
C THR A 115 -3.40 3.73 -13.06
N GLY A 116 -2.78 4.80 -12.59
CA GLY A 116 -3.15 5.54 -11.39
C GLY A 116 -1.94 5.87 -10.51
N MET A 117 -2.10 6.85 -9.66
CA MET A 117 -1.04 7.33 -8.77
C MET A 117 -0.89 6.43 -7.54
N ILE A 118 0.30 6.45 -6.96
CA ILE A 118 0.53 5.96 -5.60
C ILE A 118 0.97 7.12 -4.73
N ASN A 119 0.21 7.39 -3.68
CA ASN A 119 0.55 8.36 -2.65
C ASN A 119 0.83 7.61 -1.34
N MET A 120 2.04 7.76 -0.81
CA MET A 120 2.45 7.13 0.43
C MET A 120 2.88 8.20 1.43
N THR A 121 2.25 8.23 2.61
CA THR A 121 2.58 9.17 3.69
C THR A 121 2.85 8.39 4.97
N ASN A 122 4.03 8.60 5.57
CA ASN A 122 4.44 7.94 6.81
C ASN A 122 4.31 6.40 6.75
N VAL A 123 4.79 5.80 5.66
CA VAL A 123 4.79 4.34 5.46
C VAL A 123 6.18 3.79 5.71
N ILE A 124 6.26 2.81 6.60
CA ILE A 124 7.53 2.19 7.03
C ILE A 124 7.48 0.69 6.77
N ALA A 125 8.44 0.18 6.00
CA ALA A 125 8.65 -1.26 5.88
C ALA A 125 10.00 -1.68 6.49
N ASN A 126 9.99 -2.74 7.30
CA ASN A 126 11.23 -3.31 7.84
C ASN A 126 12.13 -3.91 6.75
N GLY A 127 11.53 -4.44 5.70
CA GLY A 127 12.20 -5.05 4.55
C GLY A 127 12.17 -4.14 3.32
N LYS A 128 11.25 -4.37 2.40
CA LYS A 128 11.32 -3.78 1.06
C LYS A 128 10.02 -3.11 0.61
N PHE A 129 10.16 -1.98 -0.10
CA PHE A 129 9.13 -1.50 -1.02
C PHE A 129 9.40 -2.03 -2.43
N THR A 130 8.38 -2.64 -3.03
CA THR A 130 8.35 -2.99 -4.46
C THR A 130 7.14 -2.33 -5.09
N ILE A 131 7.37 -1.31 -5.91
CA ILE A 131 6.31 -0.50 -6.51
C ILE A 131 6.49 -0.53 -8.02
N GLU A 132 5.48 -1.00 -8.73
CA GLU A 132 5.49 -1.05 -10.19
C GLU A 132 4.19 -0.47 -10.75
N ARG A 133 4.33 0.48 -11.69
CA ARG A 133 3.23 1.11 -12.43
C ARG A 133 3.55 1.17 -13.91
N SER A 134 2.54 1.01 -14.77
CA SER A 134 2.69 1.36 -16.18
C SER A 134 2.54 2.88 -16.37
N THR A 135 1.49 3.46 -15.79
CA THR A 135 1.24 4.91 -15.90
C THR A 135 0.75 5.45 -14.55
N GLY A 136 1.44 6.45 -14.05
CA GLY A 136 1.08 7.16 -12.82
C GLY A 136 2.30 7.57 -12.01
N ASP A 137 2.12 8.61 -11.24
CA ASP A 137 3.13 9.14 -10.34
C ASP A 137 3.26 8.27 -9.09
N VAL A 138 4.46 8.23 -8.54
CA VAL A 138 4.74 7.63 -7.24
C VAL A 138 5.25 8.71 -6.29
N LYS A 139 4.52 8.95 -5.21
CA LYS A 139 4.83 10.01 -4.25
C LYS A 139 5.09 9.44 -2.86
N PHE A 140 6.24 9.83 -2.29
CA PHE A 140 6.62 9.49 -0.93
C PHE A 140 6.61 10.73 -0.04
N LYS A 141 6.05 10.62 1.14
CA LYS A 141 6.14 11.64 2.17
C LYS A 141 6.47 10.95 3.51
N LYS A 142 7.69 11.17 4.00
CA LYS A 142 8.18 10.56 5.26
C LYS A 142 8.11 9.03 5.26
N CYS A 143 8.51 8.40 4.16
CA CYS A 143 8.50 6.95 4.03
C CYS A 143 9.89 6.37 4.24
N ASP A 144 9.96 5.10 4.63
CA ASP A 144 11.22 4.37 4.70
C ASP A 144 11.07 2.85 4.51
N ALA A 145 12.12 2.22 3.99
CA ALA A 145 12.26 0.76 3.93
C ALA A 145 13.76 0.40 3.91
N ALA A 146 14.12 -0.82 4.29
CA ALA A 146 15.50 -1.27 4.18
C ALA A 146 15.97 -1.25 2.71
N GLU A 147 15.11 -1.65 1.77
CA GLU A 147 15.34 -1.53 0.34
C GLU A 147 14.11 -0.92 -0.36
N ILE A 148 14.35 -0.14 -1.42
CA ILE A 148 13.30 0.47 -2.21
C ILE A 148 13.52 0.14 -3.69
N TYR A 149 12.49 -0.43 -4.32
CA TYR A 149 12.44 -0.65 -5.75
C TYR A 149 11.18 0.00 -6.32
N VAL A 150 11.38 0.95 -7.25
CA VAL A 150 10.29 1.64 -7.95
C VAL A 150 10.52 1.54 -9.44
N LYS A 151 9.49 1.13 -10.16
CA LYS A 151 9.47 1.16 -11.62
C LYS A 151 8.15 1.75 -12.09
N THR A 152 8.23 2.77 -12.95
CA THR A 152 7.07 3.25 -13.72
C THR A 152 7.49 3.41 -15.18
N ASP A 153 6.57 3.22 -16.12
CA ASP A 153 6.89 3.49 -17.51
C ASP A 153 6.63 4.97 -17.82
N THR A 154 5.53 5.53 -17.33
CA THR A 154 5.21 6.96 -17.48
C THR A 154 4.71 7.52 -16.15
N GLY A 155 5.45 8.45 -15.58
CA GLY A 155 5.11 9.12 -14.33
C GLY A 155 6.33 9.59 -13.58
N ASP A 156 6.13 10.56 -12.72
CA ASP A 156 7.16 11.12 -11.85
C ASP A 156 7.31 10.27 -10.58
N VAL A 157 8.53 10.16 -10.10
CA VAL A 157 8.80 9.56 -8.77
C VAL A 157 9.38 10.63 -7.87
N THR A 158 8.60 11.05 -6.90
CA THR A 158 8.96 12.21 -6.08
C THR A 158 8.74 11.98 -4.59
N GLY A 159 9.46 12.72 -3.74
CA GLY A 159 9.13 12.79 -2.33
C GLY A 159 10.29 12.76 -1.37
N THR A 160 9.99 12.38 -0.11
CA THR A 160 10.93 12.36 1.01
C THR A 160 11.03 10.98 1.65
N LEU A 161 12.26 10.57 1.95
CA LEU A 161 12.58 9.38 2.73
C LEU A 161 13.18 9.78 4.08
N LEU A 162 13.07 8.92 5.08
CA LEU A 162 13.53 9.22 6.44
C LEU A 162 15.00 8.86 6.66
N SER A 163 15.58 7.98 5.84
CA SER A 163 16.98 7.57 6.01
C SER A 163 17.75 7.59 4.70
N GLU A 164 19.07 7.69 4.80
CA GLU A 164 19.97 7.64 3.65
C GLU A 164 19.85 6.32 2.89
N LYS A 165 19.99 6.40 1.56
CA LYS A 165 19.94 5.25 0.65
C LYS A 165 21.06 5.34 -0.38
N ILE A 166 21.52 4.20 -0.86
CA ILE A 166 22.36 4.12 -2.05
C ILE A 166 21.47 4.16 -3.27
N PHE A 167 21.40 5.33 -3.93
CA PHE A 167 20.49 5.56 -5.05
C PHE A 167 21.04 5.01 -6.36
N ILE A 168 20.18 4.30 -7.10
CA ILE A 168 20.38 3.87 -8.49
C ILE A 168 19.14 4.35 -9.26
N ALA A 169 19.20 5.57 -9.77
CA ALA A 169 18.04 6.22 -10.39
C ALA A 169 18.32 6.49 -11.86
N SER A 170 17.35 6.18 -12.74
CA SER A 170 17.44 6.43 -14.18
C SER A 170 16.09 6.73 -14.79
N THR A 171 16.08 7.66 -15.74
CA THR A 171 14.95 7.96 -16.63
C THR A 171 15.45 8.05 -18.07
N SER A 172 14.61 7.68 -19.04
CA SER A 172 14.96 7.89 -20.46
C SER A 172 14.64 9.31 -20.89
N THR A 173 13.53 9.87 -20.41
CA THR A 173 13.10 11.26 -20.70
C THR A 173 12.66 11.93 -19.40
N GLY A 174 13.48 12.81 -18.87
CA GLY A 174 13.25 13.52 -17.61
C GLY A 174 14.54 13.87 -16.90
N LYS A 175 14.44 14.31 -15.67
CA LYS A 175 15.57 14.73 -14.82
C LYS A 175 15.67 13.83 -13.60
N VAL A 176 16.88 13.47 -13.23
CA VAL A 176 17.17 12.76 -11.99
C VAL A 176 17.77 13.73 -10.99
N ARG A 177 17.15 13.83 -9.81
CA ARG A 177 17.63 14.60 -8.67
C ARG A 177 17.45 13.75 -7.40
N VAL A 178 18.52 13.11 -6.97
CA VAL A 178 18.57 12.28 -5.75
C VAL A 178 19.78 12.68 -4.92
N PRO A 179 19.77 12.45 -3.60
CA PRO A 179 20.95 12.70 -2.77
C PRO A 179 22.16 11.87 -3.19
N GLU A 180 23.34 12.45 -3.09
CA GLU A 180 24.62 11.74 -3.27
C GLU A 180 25.04 11.09 -1.95
N THR A 181 24.44 9.97 -1.61
CA THR A 181 24.70 9.21 -0.39
C THR A 181 25.40 7.88 -0.72
N ILE A 182 26.32 7.47 0.16
CA ILE A 182 27.11 6.23 0.01
C ILE A 182 26.79 5.21 1.12
N THR A 183 25.84 5.54 1.98
CA THR A 183 25.38 4.71 3.10
C THR A 183 23.89 4.40 2.97
N GLY A 184 23.42 3.43 3.75
CA GLY A 184 22.02 3.01 3.75
C GLY A 184 21.70 1.88 2.79
N GLY A 185 20.44 1.50 2.74
CA GLY A 185 19.93 0.43 1.89
C GLY A 185 19.85 0.84 0.41
N LYS A 186 19.66 -0.14 -0.46
CA LYS A 186 19.53 0.11 -1.90
C LYS A 186 18.19 0.76 -2.24
N CYS A 187 18.25 1.87 -3.00
CA CYS A 187 17.07 2.52 -3.58
C CYS A 187 17.20 2.56 -5.10
N LYS A 188 16.51 1.65 -5.80
CA LYS A 188 16.49 1.60 -7.26
C LYS A 188 15.19 2.19 -7.77
N ILE A 189 15.29 3.28 -8.56
CA ILE A 189 14.14 3.96 -9.15
C ILE A 189 14.35 4.08 -10.66
N THR A 190 13.38 3.61 -11.44
CA THR A 190 13.41 3.70 -12.90
C THR A 190 12.08 4.20 -13.44
N THR A 191 12.14 5.14 -14.36
CA THR A 191 10.99 5.56 -15.19
C THR A 191 11.44 5.66 -16.66
N SER A 192 10.54 5.46 -17.60
CA SER A 192 10.88 5.72 -19.00
C SER A 192 10.62 7.19 -19.33
N THR A 193 9.50 7.75 -18.88
CA THR A 193 9.15 9.16 -19.06
C THR A 193 8.66 9.75 -17.74
N GLY A 194 9.39 10.72 -17.21
CA GLY A 194 9.09 11.39 -15.95
C GLY A 194 10.34 11.79 -15.19
N ASP A 195 10.18 12.69 -14.27
CA ASP A 195 11.25 13.17 -13.39
C ASP A 195 11.38 12.28 -12.14
N ILE A 196 12.60 12.10 -11.68
CA ILE A 196 12.88 11.46 -10.38
C ILE A 196 13.44 12.53 -9.45
N LYS A 197 12.72 12.80 -8.35
CA LYS A 197 13.13 13.79 -7.37
C LYS A 197 12.88 13.28 -5.96
N ILE A 198 13.93 12.78 -5.32
CA ILE A 198 13.89 12.30 -3.93
C ILE A 198 14.78 13.17 -3.06
N SER A 199 14.36 13.41 -1.85
CA SER A 199 15.15 14.02 -0.77
C SER A 199 15.07 13.19 0.50
N ILE A 200 16.02 13.41 1.41
CA ILE A 200 15.99 12.85 2.77
C ILE A 200 15.44 13.94 3.67
N GLU A 201 14.49 13.57 4.51
CA GLU A 201 13.95 14.49 5.52
C GLU A 201 14.99 14.72 6.63
N GLN A 202 15.21 15.98 6.98
CA GLN A 202 16.14 16.39 8.04
C GLN A 202 15.41 16.60 9.36
#